data_093435dc63398a57116a2485c8ba217e
#
_entry.id   093435dc63398a57116a2485c8ba217e
#
_cell.length_a   1.000
_cell.length_b   1.000
_cell.length_c   1.000
_cell.angle_alpha   90.00
_cell.angle_beta   90.00
_cell.angle_gamma   90.00
#
_symmetry.space_group_name_H-M   'P 1'
#
loop_
_entity.id
_entity.type
_entity.pdbx_description
1 polymer ?
#
loop_
_entity_poly.entity_id
_entity_poly.type
_entity_poly.pdbx_seq_one_letter_code
_entity_poly.pdbx_strand_id
1 'polypeptide(L)'
;MAFQDPSLLPWLNLEKNVAFGLDFARQPHLDAATRQARVDQAIAAVGLEHARARYPAQLSGGMAQRTALARCLARQPKVLLLDEPFGALDEVTRADMQQLLLRAIHERGTAVVLITHDIDEALLLSERILLLGDSPARTLGEWRIDLPQPRAELVEELGALRIEILKTLRRASRTHAHPIAQPEASHVPGRPDPFPT
;
A
#
# COMPACT_ATOMS: atom_id res chain seq x y z
N MET A 1 -0.87 9.49 6.06
CA MET A 1 0.01 8.52 5.40
C MET A 1 0.02 7.26 6.25
N ALA A 2 -0.25 6.10 5.67
CA ALA A 2 -0.06 4.80 6.30
C ALA A 2 1.00 4.05 5.49
N PHE A 3 1.88 3.36 6.16
CA PHE A 3 3.02 2.62 5.61
C PHE A 3 2.78 1.12 5.70
N GLN A 4 3.61 0.34 5.01
CA GLN A 4 3.66 -1.12 5.09
C GLN A 4 3.80 -1.61 6.55
N ASP A 5 4.64 -0.95 7.35
CA ASP A 5 4.70 -1.15 8.80
C ASP A 5 3.64 -0.26 9.48
N PRO A 6 2.76 -0.81 10.34
CA PRO A 6 1.77 -0.04 11.10
C PRO A 6 2.36 1.11 11.91
N SER A 7 3.65 1.04 12.26
CA SER A 7 4.40 2.07 13.01
C SER A 7 3.62 2.59 14.23
N LEU A 8 3.04 1.67 15.01
CA LEU A 8 2.34 2.00 16.23
C LEU A 8 3.34 2.35 17.33
N LEU A 9 2.97 3.30 18.17
CA LEU A 9 3.77 3.68 19.32
C LEU A 9 3.61 2.62 20.41
N PRO A 10 4.67 1.86 20.78
CA PRO A 10 4.55 0.67 21.62
C PRO A 10 4.13 1.00 23.07
N TRP A 11 4.35 2.22 23.52
CA TRP A 11 3.95 2.69 24.86
C TRP A 11 2.53 3.26 24.93
N LEU A 12 1.81 3.32 23.82
CA LEU A 12 0.42 3.75 23.75
C LEU A 12 -0.48 2.56 23.45
N ASN A 13 -1.64 2.48 24.11
CA ASN A 13 -2.68 1.53 23.75
C ASN A 13 -3.31 1.90 22.40
N LEU A 14 -4.19 1.04 21.86
CA LEU A 14 -4.84 1.24 20.58
C LEU A 14 -5.54 2.60 20.50
N GLU A 15 -6.38 2.95 21.46
CA GLU A 15 -7.12 4.21 21.47
C GLU A 15 -6.21 5.43 21.44
N LYS A 16 -5.14 5.44 22.21
CA LYS A 16 -4.15 6.51 22.24
C LYS A 16 -3.33 6.56 20.95
N ASN A 17 -3.05 5.40 20.32
CA ASN A 17 -2.45 5.36 18.99
C ASN A 17 -3.34 5.99 17.93
N VAL A 18 -4.66 5.72 17.95
CA VAL A 18 -5.63 6.34 17.04
C VAL A 18 -5.73 7.84 17.29
N ALA A 19 -5.75 8.27 18.55
CA ALA A 19 -5.78 9.69 18.93
C ALA A 19 -4.48 10.43 18.60
N PHE A 20 -3.38 9.71 18.37
CA PHE A 20 -2.06 10.30 18.17
C PHE A 20 -2.02 11.24 16.98
N GLY A 21 -1.61 12.47 17.24
CA GLY A 21 -1.47 13.53 16.26
C GLY A 21 -2.72 14.35 15.99
N LEU A 22 -3.85 14.14 16.68
CA LEU A 22 -5.00 15.03 16.63
C LEU A 22 -4.72 16.39 17.31
N ASP A 23 -3.79 16.40 18.27
CA ASP A 23 -3.43 17.60 19.05
C ASP A 23 -2.13 18.27 18.56
N PHE A 24 -1.62 17.91 17.37
CA PHE A 24 -0.40 18.53 16.84
C PHE A 24 -0.66 20.01 16.46
N ALA A 25 0.34 20.86 16.69
CA ALA A 25 0.24 22.32 16.53
C ALA A 25 -0.28 22.80 15.15
N ARG A 26 -0.14 21.99 14.11
CA ARG A 26 -0.63 22.28 12.75
C ARG A 26 -2.01 21.69 12.45
N GLN A 27 -2.63 21.00 13.42
CA GLN A 27 -3.99 20.47 13.28
C GLN A 27 -5.00 21.51 13.80
N PRO A 28 -6.24 21.50 13.28
CA PRO A 28 -7.31 22.30 13.85
C PRO A 28 -7.49 21.95 15.33
N HIS A 29 -7.64 22.97 16.17
CA HIS A 29 -7.93 22.77 17.58
C HIS A 29 -9.30 22.10 17.73
N LEU A 30 -9.34 20.96 18.41
CA LEU A 30 -10.56 20.21 18.71
C LEU A 30 -10.83 20.30 20.22
N ASP A 31 -12.09 20.53 20.58
CA ASP A 31 -12.52 20.30 21.95
C ASP A 31 -12.47 18.79 22.30
N ALA A 32 -12.45 18.50 23.59
CA ALA A 32 -12.29 17.14 24.09
C ALA A 32 -13.40 16.18 23.58
N ALA A 33 -14.63 16.65 23.49
CA ALA A 33 -15.76 15.85 23.05
C ALA A 33 -15.66 15.51 21.54
N THR A 34 -15.37 16.50 20.71
CA THR A 34 -15.15 16.32 19.26
C THR A 34 -13.96 15.40 18.98
N ARG A 35 -12.87 15.57 19.74
CA ARG A 35 -11.70 14.70 19.63
C ARG A 35 -12.04 13.26 19.94
N GLN A 36 -12.73 13.01 21.06
CA GLN A 36 -13.15 11.66 21.46
C GLN A 36 -14.10 11.05 20.44
N ALA A 37 -15.09 11.81 19.95
CA ALA A 37 -16.01 11.35 18.93
C ALA A 37 -15.30 10.91 17.63
N ARG A 38 -14.26 11.63 17.19
CA ARG A 38 -13.44 11.23 16.02
C ARG A 38 -12.68 9.92 16.25
N VAL A 39 -12.13 9.75 17.44
CA VAL A 39 -11.43 8.51 17.83
C VAL A 39 -12.41 7.34 17.84
N ASP A 40 -13.57 7.52 18.47
CA ASP A 40 -14.62 6.50 18.56
C ASP A 40 -15.11 6.06 17.18
N GLN A 41 -15.41 7.01 16.30
CA GLN A 41 -15.82 6.74 14.92
C GLN A 41 -14.74 6.02 14.14
N ALA A 42 -13.47 6.40 14.31
CA ALA A 42 -12.38 5.77 13.60
C ALA A 42 -12.15 4.32 14.07
N ILE A 43 -12.25 4.06 15.38
CA ILE A 43 -12.12 2.72 15.95
C ILE A 43 -13.29 1.83 15.51
N ALA A 44 -14.51 2.34 15.53
CA ALA A 44 -15.70 1.64 15.07
C ALA A 44 -15.63 1.32 13.58
N ALA A 45 -15.17 2.27 12.75
CA ALA A 45 -14.99 2.06 11.32
C ALA A 45 -14.06 0.88 10.97
N VAL A 46 -13.15 0.52 11.87
CA VAL A 46 -12.22 -0.61 11.69
C VAL A 46 -12.58 -1.85 12.52
N GLY A 47 -13.69 -1.82 13.26
CA GLY A 47 -14.20 -2.95 14.06
C GLY A 47 -13.31 -3.34 15.25
N LEU A 48 -12.65 -2.36 15.90
CA LEU A 48 -11.68 -2.61 16.98
C LEU A 48 -12.14 -2.07 18.36
N GLU A 49 -13.44 -1.84 18.58
CA GLU A 49 -13.99 -1.32 19.83
C GLU A 49 -13.62 -2.21 21.04
N HIS A 50 -13.59 -3.52 20.83
CA HIS A 50 -13.27 -4.53 21.86
C HIS A 50 -11.78 -4.53 22.28
N ALA A 51 -10.92 -3.82 21.53
CA ALA A 51 -9.46 -3.88 21.69
C ALA A 51 -8.85 -2.54 22.15
N ARG A 52 -9.65 -1.52 22.47
CA ARG A 52 -9.19 -0.15 22.78
C ARG A 52 -8.04 -0.07 23.78
N ALA A 53 -8.10 -0.89 24.85
CA ALA A 53 -7.11 -0.88 25.91
C ALA A 53 -5.83 -1.68 25.59
N ARG A 54 -5.81 -2.46 24.49
CA ARG A 54 -4.67 -3.32 24.14
C ARG A 54 -3.49 -2.48 23.64
N TYR A 55 -2.30 -2.90 24.02
CA TYR A 55 -1.04 -2.34 23.52
C TYR A 55 -0.61 -3.06 22.24
N PRO A 56 0.26 -2.44 21.41
CA PRO A 56 0.71 -3.03 20.14
C PRO A 56 1.20 -4.47 20.24
N ALA A 57 1.92 -4.83 21.30
CA ALA A 57 2.39 -6.21 21.53
C ALA A 57 1.25 -7.23 21.75
N GLN A 58 0.02 -6.79 22.01
CA GLN A 58 -1.16 -7.62 22.23
C GLN A 58 -2.09 -7.66 21.01
N LEU A 59 -1.71 -7.00 19.91
CA LEU A 59 -2.47 -6.94 18.67
C LEU A 59 -1.94 -7.98 17.68
N SER A 60 -2.84 -8.61 16.92
CA SER A 60 -2.43 -9.34 15.73
C SER A 60 -1.94 -8.37 14.63
N GLY A 61 -1.23 -8.85 13.63
CA GLY A 61 -0.77 -8.03 12.50
C GLY A 61 -1.93 -7.26 11.83
N GLY A 62 -3.04 -7.94 11.56
CA GLY A 62 -4.24 -7.32 11.00
C GLY A 62 -4.87 -6.27 11.93
N MET A 63 -4.90 -6.50 13.25
CA MET A 63 -5.37 -5.50 14.22
C MET A 63 -4.44 -4.27 14.27
N ALA A 64 -3.13 -4.48 14.20
CA ALA A 64 -2.17 -3.39 14.16
C ALA A 64 -2.34 -2.54 12.89
N GLN A 65 -2.54 -3.18 11.74
CA GLN A 65 -2.79 -2.50 10.47
C GLN A 65 -4.11 -1.71 10.49
N ARG A 66 -5.19 -2.31 11.00
CA ARG A 66 -6.47 -1.60 11.22
C ARG A 66 -6.31 -0.41 12.15
N THR A 67 -5.51 -0.54 13.20
CA THR A 67 -5.22 0.57 14.13
C THR A 67 -4.49 1.73 13.41
N ALA A 68 -3.51 1.42 12.56
CA ALA A 68 -2.81 2.43 11.77
C ALA A 68 -3.75 3.14 10.78
N LEU A 69 -4.66 2.41 10.15
CA LEU A 69 -5.69 2.99 9.29
C LEU A 69 -6.64 3.89 10.10
N ALA A 70 -7.13 3.43 11.26
CA ALA A 70 -7.98 4.22 12.14
C ALA A 70 -7.30 5.53 12.57
N ARG A 71 -6.00 5.50 12.88
CA ARG A 71 -5.20 6.71 13.18
C ARG A 71 -5.21 7.72 12.03
N CYS A 72 -5.17 7.24 10.80
CA CYS A 72 -5.27 8.10 9.62
C CYS A 72 -6.70 8.67 9.45
N LEU A 73 -7.73 7.83 9.61
CA LEU A 73 -9.13 8.20 9.46
C LEU A 73 -9.63 9.17 10.55
N ALA A 74 -9.12 9.06 11.79
CA ALA A 74 -9.47 9.96 12.88
C ALA A 74 -9.17 11.42 12.57
N ARG A 75 -8.17 11.69 11.72
CA ARG A 75 -7.82 13.04 11.27
C ARG A 75 -8.77 13.61 10.24
N GLN A 76 -9.68 12.81 9.71
CA GLN A 76 -10.63 13.18 8.64
C GLN A 76 -9.90 13.84 7.44
N PRO A 77 -8.90 13.17 6.84
CA PRO A 77 -8.11 13.75 5.78
C PRO A 77 -8.95 13.91 4.51
N LYS A 78 -8.72 14.97 3.74
CA LYS A 78 -9.26 15.10 2.38
C LYS A 78 -8.55 14.18 1.39
N VAL A 79 -7.26 13.90 1.64
CA VAL A 79 -6.43 13.00 0.83
C VAL A 79 -5.72 12.04 1.75
N LEU A 80 -5.81 10.73 1.46
CA LEU A 80 -5.14 9.65 2.18
C LEU A 80 -4.06 9.03 1.28
N LEU A 81 -2.83 8.97 1.76
CA LEU A 81 -1.73 8.31 1.08
C LEU A 81 -1.47 6.97 1.75
N LEU A 82 -1.52 5.88 0.98
CA LEU A 82 -1.30 4.51 1.43
C LEU A 82 -0.14 3.91 0.63
N ASP A 83 0.86 3.38 1.32
CA ASP A 83 2.04 2.77 0.73
C ASP A 83 2.10 1.31 1.17
N GLU A 84 1.85 0.37 0.23
CA GLU A 84 1.79 -1.08 0.43
C GLU A 84 0.94 -1.50 1.66
N PRO A 85 -0.29 -0.96 1.85
CA PRO A 85 -1.01 -1.09 3.12
C PRO A 85 -1.47 -2.52 3.42
N PHE A 86 -1.45 -3.42 2.44
CA PHE A 86 -1.96 -4.79 2.58
C PHE A 86 -0.88 -5.86 2.40
N GLY A 87 0.37 -5.49 2.07
CA GLY A 87 1.42 -6.42 1.69
C GLY A 87 1.81 -7.45 2.77
N ALA A 88 1.60 -7.13 4.05
CA ALA A 88 1.92 -8.02 5.18
C ALA A 88 0.72 -8.86 5.67
N LEU A 89 -0.43 -8.81 4.98
CA LEU A 89 -1.66 -9.49 5.41
C LEU A 89 -1.86 -10.80 4.66
N ASP A 90 -2.42 -11.79 5.36
CA ASP A 90 -2.97 -12.98 4.72
C ASP A 90 -4.18 -12.62 3.84
N GLU A 91 -4.56 -13.52 2.93
CA GLU A 91 -5.58 -13.28 1.91
C GLU A 91 -6.94 -12.88 2.49
N VAL A 92 -7.38 -13.55 3.56
CA VAL A 92 -8.69 -13.28 4.19
C VAL A 92 -8.67 -11.91 4.86
N THR A 93 -7.64 -11.64 5.66
CA THR A 93 -7.47 -10.36 6.34
C THR A 93 -7.31 -9.21 5.34
N ARG A 94 -6.63 -9.45 4.21
CA ARG A 94 -6.46 -8.49 3.11
C ARG A 94 -7.81 -8.11 2.51
N ALA A 95 -8.64 -9.10 2.12
CA ALA A 95 -9.96 -8.85 1.55
C ALA A 95 -10.84 -8.03 2.51
N ASP A 96 -10.86 -8.38 3.80
CA ASP A 96 -11.59 -7.63 4.82
C ASP A 96 -11.12 -6.18 4.93
N MET A 97 -9.80 -5.95 4.89
CA MET A 97 -9.21 -4.61 4.97
C MET A 97 -9.50 -3.76 3.74
N GLN A 98 -9.50 -4.35 2.55
CA GLN A 98 -9.85 -3.69 1.30
C GLN A 98 -11.30 -3.22 1.33
N GLN A 99 -12.22 -4.08 1.74
CA GLN A 99 -13.64 -3.75 1.91
C GLN A 99 -13.86 -2.63 2.93
N LEU A 100 -13.13 -2.69 4.05
CA LEU A 100 -13.18 -1.70 5.11
C LEU A 100 -12.68 -0.34 4.60
N LEU A 101 -11.58 -0.32 3.85
CA LEU A 101 -11.03 0.88 3.24
C LEU A 101 -12.05 1.51 2.28
N LEU A 102 -12.64 0.73 1.38
CA LEU A 102 -13.65 1.20 0.42
C LEU A 102 -14.84 1.86 1.12
N ARG A 103 -15.38 1.23 2.18
CA ARG A 103 -16.46 1.81 2.98
C ARG A 103 -16.06 3.14 3.61
N ALA A 104 -14.90 3.17 4.28
CA ALA A 104 -14.43 4.37 4.98
C ALA A 104 -14.17 5.55 4.03
N ILE A 105 -13.70 5.27 2.81
CA ILE A 105 -13.47 6.27 1.76
C ILE A 105 -14.80 6.81 1.25
N HIS A 106 -15.73 5.93 0.91
CA HIS A 106 -17.02 6.29 0.33
C HIS A 106 -17.85 7.15 1.29
N GLU A 107 -17.95 6.74 2.55
CA GLU A 107 -18.70 7.46 3.58
C GLU A 107 -18.19 8.89 3.83
N ARG A 108 -16.91 9.14 3.60
CA ARG A 108 -16.26 10.42 3.94
C ARG A 108 -15.87 11.28 2.74
N GLY A 109 -16.01 10.75 1.53
CA GLY A 109 -15.58 11.44 0.31
C GLY A 109 -14.06 11.72 0.31
N THR A 110 -13.25 10.83 0.91
CA THR A 110 -11.80 10.97 0.99
C THR A 110 -11.15 10.52 -0.31
N ALA A 111 -10.34 11.38 -0.94
CA ALA A 111 -9.51 10.96 -2.06
C ALA A 111 -8.36 10.08 -1.56
N VAL A 112 -8.02 9.01 -2.30
CA VAL A 112 -6.94 8.09 -1.91
C VAL A 112 -5.91 7.97 -3.01
N VAL A 113 -4.64 7.99 -2.64
CA VAL A 113 -3.53 7.54 -3.48
C VAL A 113 -2.97 6.28 -2.85
N LEU A 114 -3.13 5.17 -3.55
CA LEU A 114 -2.63 3.85 -3.17
C LEU A 114 -1.39 3.53 -3.98
N ILE A 115 -0.30 3.20 -3.32
CA ILE A 115 0.90 2.63 -3.93
C ILE A 115 0.89 1.14 -3.61
N THR A 116 0.94 0.32 -4.66
CA THR A 116 0.99 -1.14 -4.54
C THR A 116 1.73 -1.75 -5.74
N HIS A 117 2.32 -2.91 -5.55
CA HIS A 117 2.85 -3.74 -6.63
C HIS A 117 1.85 -4.82 -7.05
N ASP A 118 0.70 -4.93 -6.39
CA ASP A 118 -0.35 -5.89 -6.68
C ASP A 118 -1.36 -5.27 -7.66
N ILE A 119 -1.41 -5.84 -8.87
CA ILE A 119 -2.31 -5.37 -9.95
C ILE A 119 -3.78 -5.63 -9.57
N ASP A 120 -4.05 -6.73 -8.89
CA ASP A 120 -5.42 -7.09 -8.50
C ASP A 120 -5.94 -6.14 -7.42
N GLU A 121 -5.11 -5.72 -6.47
CA GLU A 121 -5.46 -4.64 -5.53
C GLU A 121 -5.79 -3.33 -6.26
N ALA A 122 -4.92 -2.92 -7.19
CA ALA A 122 -5.14 -1.69 -7.94
C ALA A 122 -6.46 -1.73 -8.72
N LEU A 123 -6.77 -2.85 -9.38
CA LEU A 123 -8.01 -3.04 -10.13
C LEU A 123 -9.26 -3.05 -9.24
N LEU A 124 -9.18 -3.68 -8.07
CA LEU A 124 -10.30 -3.78 -7.14
C LEU A 124 -10.63 -2.43 -6.48
N LEU A 125 -9.61 -1.62 -6.16
CA LEU A 125 -9.78 -0.49 -5.25
C LEU A 125 -9.83 0.88 -5.93
N SER A 126 -9.19 1.05 -7.12
CA SER A 126 -8.99 2.38 -7.69
C SER A 126 -9.81 2.65 -8.94
N GLU A 127 -10.20 3.91 -9.14
CA GLU A 127 -10.84 4.40 -10.36
C GLU A 127 -9.81 4.75 -11.45
N ARG A 128 -8.55 4.89 -11.08
CA ARG A 128 -7.46 5.26 -11.99
C ARG A 128 -6.18 4.59 -11.57
N ILE A 129 -5.52 3.90 -12.51
CA ILE A 129 -4.25 3.23 -12.30
C ILE A 129 -3.17 3.91 -13.14
N LEU A 130 -2.06 4.25 -12.49
CA LEU A 130 -0.84 4.70 -13.14
C LEU A 130 0.24 3.65 -12.94
N LEU A 131 0.73 3.06 -14.02
CA LEU A 131 1.88 2.17 -13.98
C LEU A 131 3.15 3.00 -14.10
N LEU A 132 3.99 2.90 -13.08
CA LEU A 132 5.30 3.55 -13.06
C LEU A 132 6.41 2.53 -13.31
N GLY A 133 7.43 2.95 -14.01
CA GLY A 133 8.63 2.15 -14.24
C GLY A 133 9.80 3.03 -14.63
N ASP A 134 10.91 2.40 -15.02
CA ASP A 134 12.17 3.04 -15.39
C ASP A 134 12.94 3.70 -14.23
N SER A 135 14.18 4.07 -14.52
CA SER A 135 15.00 4.88 -13.62
C SER A 135 15.68 5.96 -14.44
N PRO A 136 15.29 7.25 -14.29
CA PRO A 136 14.28 7.79 -13.35
C PRO A 136 12.85 7.36 -13.71
N ALA A 137 11.98 7.27 -12.68
CA ALA A 137 10.62 6.78 -12.81
C ALA A 137 9.79 7.58 -13.84
N ARG A 138 9.09 6.86 -14.71
CA ARG A 138 8.19 7.40 -15.74
C ARG A 138 6.86 6.67 -15.73
N THR A 139 5.81 7.33 -16.21
CA THR A 139 4.52 6.68 -16.45
C THR A 139 4.64 5.80 -17.70
N LEU A 140 4.43 4.50 -17.52
CA LEU A 140 4.42 3.50 -18.59
C LEU A 140 3.03 3.26 -19.17
N GLY A 141 1.98 3.52 -18.39
CA GLY A 141 0.59 3.39 -18.80
C GLY A 141 -0.37 4.00 -17.78
N GLU A 142 -1.57 4.28 -18.26
CA GLU A 142 -2.67 4.82 -17.46
C GLU A 142 -3.95 4.11 -17.87
N TRP A 143 -4.76 3.68 -16.89
CA TRP A 143 -6.07 3.06 -17.09
C TRP A 143 -7.10 3.72 -16.20
N ARG A 144 -8.27 3.96 -16.75
CA ARG A 144 -9.47 4.33 -16.00
C ARG A 144 -10.36 3.10 -15.86
N ILE A 145 -10.87 2.91 -14.66
CA ILE A 145 -11.72 1.77 -14.32
C ILE A 145 -13.13 2.28 -14.12
N ASP A 146 -13.92 2.26 -15.18
CA ASP A 146 -15.32 2.73 -15.18
C ASP A 146 -16.31 1.63 -14.75
N LEU A 147 -15.84 0.71 -13.88
CA LEU A 147 -16.64 -0.37 -13.32
C LEU A 147 -17.14 0.03 -11.91
N PRO A 148 -18.40 -0.33 -11.57
CA PRO A 148 -18.98 0.01 -10.27
C PRO A 148 -18.30 -0.77 -9.14
N GLN A 149 -18.34 -0.22 -7.93
CA GLN A 149 -17.96 -0.92 -6.70
C GLN A 149 -19.21 -1.62 -6.10
N PRO A 150 -19.06 -2.78 -5.42
CA PRO A 150 -17.86 -3.59 -5.24
C PRO A 150 -17.50 -4.41 -6.50
N ARG A 151 -16.21 -4.55 -6.80
CA ARG A 151 -15.72 -5.19 -8.04
C ARG A 151 -15.29 -6.65 -7.86
N ALA A 152 -15.37 -7.20 -6.66
CA ALA A 152 -14.87 -8.56 -6.37
C ALA A 152 -15.48 -9.66 -7.26
N GLU A 153 -16.68 -9.46 -7.77
CA GLU A 153 -17.40 -10.40 -8.64
C GLU A 153 -17.21 -10.14 -10.14
N LEU A 154 -16.57 -9.03 -10.53
CA LEU A 154 -16.35 -8.64 -11.93
C LEU A 154 -15.08 -9.27 -12.49
N VAL A 155 -14.97 -10.60 -12.41
CA VAL A 155 -13.75 -11.35 -12.70
C VAL A 155 -13.32 -11.25 -14.16
N GLU A 156 -14.28 -11.30 -15.10
CA GLU A 156 -14.00 -11.27 -16.54
C GLU A 156 -13.52 -9.89 -16.98
N GLU A 157 -14.21 -8.83 -16.57
CA GLU A 157 -13.90 -7.45 -16.92
C GLU A 157 -12.54 -7.03 -16.33
N LEU A 158 -12.29 -7.36 -15.08
CA LEU A 158 -11.00 -7.10 -14.41
C LEU A 158 -9.89 -7.95 -15.03
N GLY A 159 -10.19 -9.19 -15.44
CA GLY A 159 -9.23 -10.08 -16.10
C GLY A 159 -8.69 -9.51 -17.41
N ALA A 160 -9.52 -8.87 -18.22
CA ALA A 160 -9.11 -8.22 -19.45
C ALA A 160 -8.13 -7.06 -19.19
N LEU A 161 -8.47 -6.18 -18.24
CA LEU A 161 -7.61 -5.07 -17.81
C LEU A 161 -6.29 -5.55 -17.21
N ARG A 162 -6.33 -6.59 -16.37
CA ARG A 162 -5.15 -7.22 -15.79
C ARG A 162 -4.15 -7.69 -16.86
N ILE A 163 -4.65 -8.36 -17.90
CA ILE A 163 -3.83 -8.82 -19.00
C ILE A 163 -3.17 -7.64 -19.74
N GLU A 164 -3.87 -6.56 -19.94
CA GLU A 164 -3.35 -5.36 -20.60
C GLU A 164 -2.22 -4.71 -19.78
N ILE A 165 -2.43 -4.52 -18.49
CA ILE A 165 -1.43 -3.98 -17.56
C ILE A 165 -0.17 -4.88 -17.57
N LEU A 166 -0.35 -6.21 -17.44
CA LEU A 166 0.74 -7.17 -17.47
C LEU A 166 1.53 -7.13 -18.79
N LYS A 167 0.86 -6.98 -19.94
CA LYS A 167 1.53 -6.84 -21.24
C LYS A 167 2.39 -5.58 -21.28
N THR A 168 1.89 -4.47 -20.76
CA THR A 168 2.62 -3.20 -20.68
C THR A 168 3.85 -3.33 -19.79
N LEU A 169 3.69 -3.91 -18.59
CA LEU A 169 4.79 -4.16 -17.67
C LEU A 169 5.88 -5.04 -18.29
N ARG A 170 5.50 -6.14 -18.98
CA ARG A 170 6.45 -7.03 -19.66
C ARG A 170 7.19 -6.36 -20.82
N ARG A 171 6.53 -5.47 -21.57
CA ARG A 171 7.20 -4.69 -22.63
C ARG A 171 8.26 -3.78 -22.06
N ALA A 172 7.96 -3.03 -21.00
CA ALA A 172 8.90 -2.16 -20.32
C ALA A 172 10.13 -2.94 -19.80
N SER A 173 9.90 -4.06 -19.12
CA SER A 173 11.00 -4.91 -18.60
C SER A 173 11.94 -5.44 -19.68
N ARG A 174 11.45 -5.72 -20.89
CA ARG A 174 12.27 -6.18 -22.03
C ARG A 174 13.12 -5.06 -22.64
N THR A 175 12.66 -3.84 -22.61
CA THR A 175 13.40 -2.68 -23.15
C THR A 175 14.63 -2.36 -22.30
N HIS A 176 14.63 -2.76 -21.01
CA HIS A 176 15.71 -2.53 -20.05
C HIS A 176 16.65 -3.72 -19.83
N ALA A 177 16.36 -4.89 -20.44
CA ALA A 177 17.32 -5.98 -20.48
C ALA A 177 18.45 -5.61 -21.44
N HIS A 178 19.43 -4.86 -20.94
CA HIS A 178 20.71 -4.64 -21.61
C HIS A 178 21.36 -6.01 -21.85
N PRO A 179 21.88 -6.31 -23.06
CA PRO A 179 22.66 -7.52 -23.24
C PRO A 179 23.83 -7.45 -22.27
N ILE A 180 23.92 -8.45 -21.39
CA ILE A 180 25.14 -8.69 -20.62
C ILE A 180 26.24 -8.84 -21.67
N ALA A 181 27.12 -7.84 -21.78
CA ALA A 181 28.31 -7.95 -22.60
C ALA A 181 29.04 -9.21 -22.13
N GLN A 182 29.16 -10.20 -23.02
CA GLN A 182 29.99 -11.36 -22.76
C GLN A 182 31.41 -10.84 -22.49
N PRO A 183 32.08 -11.23 -21.40
CA PRO A 183 33.45 -10.85 -21.19
C PRO A 183 34.24 -11.40 -22.40
N GLU A 184 34.86 -10.50 -23.16
CA GLU A 184 35.82 -10.86 -24.17
C GLU A 184 36.82 -11.85 -23.57
N ALA A 185 36.92 -13.02 -24.17
CA ALA A 185 37.91 -14.01 -23.78
C ALA A 185 39.31 -13.36 -23.93
N SER A 186 39.85 -12.96 -22.77
CA SER A 186 41.23 -12.45 -22.70
C SER A 186 42.17 -13.52 -23.23
N HIS A 187 42.68 -13.24 -24.41
CA HIS A 187 43.77 -14.03 -25.03
C HIS A 187 44.96 -14.01 -24.06
N VAL A 188 45.22 -15.14 -23.41
CA VAL A 188 46.41 -15.34 -22.57
C VAL A 188 47.57 -15.58 -23.51
N PRO A 189 48.60 -14.72 -23.58
CA PRO A 189 49.81 -14.98 -24.33
C PRO A 189 50.58 -16.19 -23.70
N GLY A 190 50.99 -17.11 -24.53
CA GLY A 190 51.66 -18.34 -24.14
C GLY A 190 52.88 -18.10 -23.25
N ARG A 191 52.98 -18.86 -22.18
CA ARG A 191 54.15 -19.00 -21.34
C ARG A 191 55.29 -19.59 -22.15
N PRO A 192 56.52 -19.04 -22.12
CA PRO A 192 57.69 -19.73 -22.68
C PRO A 192 58.09 -20.90 -21.77
N ASP A 193 58.45 -22.01 -22.44
CA ASP A 193 58.96 -23.24 -21.80
C ASP A 193 60.27 -23.00 -21.03
N PRO A 194 60.38 -23.44 -19.78
CA PRO A 194 61.65 -23.34 -19.04
C PRO A 194 62.32 -24.69 -19.02
N PHE A 195 63.11 -25.02 -20.03
CA PHE A 195 64.28 -25.94 -19.83
C PHE A 195 64.99 -26.24 -21.17
N PRO A 196 66.24 -25.77 -21.35
CA PRO A 196 67.17 -26.40 -22.30
C PRO A 196 67.94 -27.50 -21.58
N THR A 197 68.08 -28.64 -22.23
CA THR A 197 69.08 -29.66 -21.92
C THR A 197 70.46 -29.21 -22.30
#